data_e49bba6967f91e77ac1a67eecc72a7ed
#
_entry.id   e49bba6967f91e77ac1a67eecc72a7ed
#
_cell.length_a   1.000
_cell.length_b   1.000
_cell.length_c   1.000
_cell.angle_alpha   90.00
_cell.angle_beta   90.00
_cell.angle_gamma   90.00
#
_symmetry.space_group_name_H-M   'P 1'
#
loop_
_entity.id
_entity.type
_entity.pdbx_description
1 polymer ?
#
loop_
_entity_poly.entity_id
_entity_poly.type
_entity_poly.pdbx_seq_one_letter_code
_entity_poly.pdbx_strand_id
1 'polypeptide(L)'
;MQEGDTVKTGEPLFTVDDDLQQADIAQVKASLTNAQQTFDRASQLAKTGAGTQKDLDQATAVLRDAQARLNSSQTRLTRRKVFSPVDGTVQEVYYRPGEMVPAGRPVLALLPPGNIKVRFYVPETALQKVAYGDTIRIGCDGCANDLTARVSFIAKQSEFTPPVIYSVEERSKLVFLVEALPDRPGALRVGQPVDVSVVQPASTAQMANPDRPNPDGPRPQASR
;
A
#
# COMPACT_ATOMS: atom_id res chain seq x y z
N MET A 1 3.75 2.44 20.58
CA MET A 1 2.76 1.78 19.70
C MET A 1 2.73 0.31 19.99
N GLN A 2 1.53 -0.27 20.04
CA GLN A 2 1.31 -1.70 20.25
C GLN A 2 0.59 -2.28 19.02
N GLU A 3 0.68 -3.59 18.89
CA GLU A 3 -0.10 -4.31 17.87
C GLU A 3 -1.60 -4.11 18.10
N GLY A 4 -2.32 -3.79 17.03
CA GLY A 4 -3.75 -3.44 17.09
C GLY A 4 -4.04 -1.94 17.22
N ASP A 5 -3.05 -1.09 17.52
CA ASP A 5 -3.26 0.36 17.56
C ASP A 5 -3.66 0.90 16.20
N THR A 6 -4.66 1.77 16.17
CA THR A 6 -5.04 2.50 14.95
C THR A 6 -4.28 3.82 14.89
N VAL A 7 -3.64 4.09 13.76
CA VAL A 7 -2.83 5.28 13.53
C VAL A 7 -3.34 6.07 12.33
N LYS A 8 -3.17 7.39 12.39
CA LYS A 8 -3.48 8.31 11.31
C LYS A 8 -2.22 8.76 10.57
N THR A 9 -2.39 9.18 9.34
CA THR A 9 -1.32 9.80 8.54
C THR A 9 -0.70 10.97 9.31
N GLY A 10 0.63 10.96 9.43
CA GLY A 10 1.38 11.98 10.18
C GLY A 10 1.47 11.74 11.69
N GLU A 11 0.89 10.69 12.22
CA GLU A 11 1.01 10.32 13.63
C GLU A 11 2.40 9.73 13.92
N PRO A 12 3.06 10.10 15.05
CA PRO A 12 4.39 9.58 15.38
C PRO A 12 4.30 8.10 15.76
N LEU A 13 5.12 7.26 15.11
CA LEU A 13 5.17 5.83 15.36
C LEU A 13 6.25 5.44 16.37
N PHE A 14 7.47 5.87 16.11
CA PHE A 14 8.62 5.62 16.98
C PHE A 14 9.73 6.63 16.72
N THR A 15 10.68 6.69 17.65
CA THR A 15 11.89 7.52 17.53
C THR A 15 13.11 6.62 17.64
N VAL A 16 14.09 6.83 16.75
CA VAL A 16 15.42 6.22 16.85
C VAL A 16 16.29 7.19 17.66
N ASP A 17 17.24 6.65 18.43
CA ASP A 17 18.21 7.46 19.19
C ASP A 17 18.82 8.56 18.30
N ASP A 18 18.77 9.81 18.75
CA ASP A 18 19.14 10.98 17.98
C ASP A 18 20.22 11.86 18.66
N ASP A 19 20.82 11.41 19.75
CA ASP A 19 21.81 12.17 20.50
C ASP A 19 23.00 12.62 19.64
N LEU A 20 23.52 11.72 18.82
CA LEU A 20 24.63 12.03 17.89
C LEU A 20 24.22 13.06 16.84
N GLN A 21 22.99 13.01 16.33
CA GLN A 21 22.48 13.97 15.35
C GLN A 21 22.27 15.34 15.97
N GLN A 22 21.85 15.41 17.23
CA GLN A 22 21.74 16.68 17.97
C GLN A 22 23.10 17.31 18.19
N ALA A 23 24.12 16.53 18.58
CA ALA A 23 25.49 17.00 18.70
C ALA A 23 26.07 17.51 17.38
N ASP A 24 25.85 16.78 16.28
CA ASP A 24 26.25 17.18 14.92
C ASP A 24 25.62 18.52 14.52
N ILE A 25 24.33 18.70 14.77
CA ILE A 25 23.63 19.97 14.50
C ILE A 25 24.24 21.11 15.33
N ALA A 26 24.58 20.89 16.59
CA ALA A 26 25.20 21.93 17.42
C ALA A 26 26.55 22.37 16.84
N GLN A 27 27.38 21.41 16.38
CA GLN A 27 28.67 21.70 15.74
C GLN A 27 28.48 22.46 14.43
N VAL A 28 27.57 22.02 13.56
CA VAL A 28 27.31 22.66 12.27
C VAL A 28 26.71 24.06 12.43
N LYS A 29 25.86 24.28 13.44
CA LYS A 29 25.35 25.62 13.77
C LYS A 29 26.48 26.58 14.18
N ALA A 30 27.44 26.13 14.98
CA ALA A 30 28.60 26.93 15.32
C ALA A 30 29.44 27.33 14.11
N SER A 31 29.63 26.38 13.16
CA SER A 31 30.28 26.62 11.87
C SER A 31 29.55 27.63 11.02
N LEU A 32 28.22 27.55 10.95
CA LEU A 32 27.36 28.51 10.23
C LEU A 32 27.47 29.91 10.83
N THR A 33 27.45 30.02 12.15
CA THR A 33 27.60 31.30 12.83
C THR A 33 28.95 31.97 12.49
N ASN A 34 30.03 31.22 12.47
CA ASN A 34 31.36 31.72 12.07
C ASN A 34 31.38 32.16 10.58
N ALA A 35 30.78 31.34 9.68
CA ALA A 35 30.68 31.68 8.26
C ALA A 35 29.85 32.94 8.05
N GLN A 36 28.76 33.13 8.79
CA GLN A 36 27.91 34.33 8.75
C GLN A 36 28.70 35.57 9.18
N GLN A 37 29.42 35.52 10.30
CA GLN A 37 30.25 36.63 10.79
C GLN A 37 31.35 37.00 9.79
N THR A 38 31.93 36.00 9.12
CA THR A 38 32.95 36.24 8.10
C THR A 38 32.36 36.91 6.87
N PHE A 39 31.19 36.47 6.42
CA PHE A 39 30.46 37.08 5.32
C PHE A 39 30.07 38.55 5.67
N ASP A 40 29.51 38.81 6.84
CA ASP A 40 29.10 40.13 7.26
C ASP A 40 30.29 41.08 7.28
N ARG A 41 31.44 40.65 7.76
CA ARG A 41 32.68 41.41 7.78
C ARG A 41 33.18 41.71 6.36
N ALA A 42 33.23 40.69 5.49
CA ALA A 42 33.65 40.84 4.09
C ALA A 42 32.70 41.79 3.33
N SER A 43 31.41 41.68 3.60
CA SER A 43 30.36 42.55 2.97
C SER A 43 30.54 44.00 3.42
N GLN A 44 30.81 44.28 4.71
CA GLN A 44 31.08 45.63 5.20
C GLN A 44 32.35 46.21 4.59
N LEU A 45 33.45 45.46 4.52
CA LEU A 45 34.70 45.90 3.95
C LEU A 45 34.55 46.20 2.43
N ALA A 46 33.82 45.38 1.70
CA ALA A 46 33.54 45.61 0.29
C ALA A 46 32.74 46.93 0.07
N LYS A 47 31.73 47.20 0.90
CA LYS A 47 30.94 48.44 0.85
C LYS A 47 31.77 49.72 1.12
N THR A 48 32.79 49.62 1.94
CA THR A 48 33.67 50.76 2.29
C THR A 48 34.88 50.85 1.33
N GLY A 49 34.98 50.00 0.32
CA GLY A 49 36.10 49.97 -0.62
C GLY A 49 37.41 49.40 -0.02
N ALA A 50 37.38 48.89 1.20
CA ALA A 50 38.54 48.30 1.89
C ALA A 50 38.68 46.79 1.67
N GLY A 51 37.68 46.14 1.06
CA GLY A 51 37.68 44.71 0.77
C GLY A 51 37.64 44.43 -0.74
N THR A 52 38.02 43.22 -1.16
CA THR A 52 37.95 42.83 -2.56
C THR A 52 36.68 42.05 -2.87
N GLN A 53 36.20 42.13 -4.10
CA GLN A 53 35.06 41.33 -4.57
C GLN A 53 35.33 39.83 -4.40
N LYS A 54 36.59 39.40 -4.61
CA LYS A 54 37.02 38.01 -4.42
C LYS A 54 36.78 37.54 -2.98
N ASP A 55 37.09 38.39 -1.97
CA ASP A 55 36.90 38.01 -0.57
C ASP A 55 35.41 37.89 -0.22
N LEU A 56 34.57 38.76 -0.77
CA LEU A 56 33.12 38.68 -0.62
C LEU A 56 32.55 37.43 -1.28
N ASP A 57 32.99 37.10 -2.48
CA ASP A 57 32.52 35.90 -3.20
C ASP A 57 32.95 34.64 -2.45
N GLN A 58 34.18 34.58 -1.94
CA GLN A 58 34.66 33.48 -1.14
C GLN A 58 33.86 33.33 0.16
N ALA A 59 33.61 34.41 0.88
CA ALA A 59 32.81 34.38 2.11
C ALA A 59 31.38 33.95 1.84
N THR A 60 30.79 34.38 0.71
CA THR A 60 29.47 33.96 0.27
C THR A 60 29.42 32.46 -0.02
N ALA A 61 30.44 31.90 -0.67
CA ALA A 61 30.51 30.47 -0.97
C ALA A 61 30.59 29.62 0.32
N VAL A 62 31.42 30.06 1.29
CA VAL A 62 31.56 29.40 2.59
C VAL A 62 30.27 29.43 3.38
N LEU A 63 29.56 30.56 3.39
CA LEU A 63 28.24 30.70 4.05
C LEU A 63 27.22 29.74 3.45
N ARG A 64 27.13 29.67 2.11
CA ARG A 64 26.21 28.76 1.44
C ARG A 64 26.51 27.28 1.74
N ASP A 65 27.80 26.91 1.77
CA ASP A 65 28.22 25.55 2.15
C ASP A 65 27.81 25.21 3.58
N ALA A 66 28.07 26.12 4.54
CA ALA A 66 27.68 25.91 5.93
C ALA A 66 26.14 25.80 6.10
N GLN A 67 25.37 26.60 5.38
CA GLN A 67 23.91 26.52 5.36
C GLN A 67 23.42 25.17 4.78
N ALA A 68 24.02 24.69 3.68
CA ALA A 68 23.68 23.41 3.08
C ALA A 68 23.98 22.23 4.03
N ARG A 69 25.10 22.30 4.77
CA ARG A 69 25.45 21.30 5.80
C ARG A 69 24.43 21.27 6.93
N LEU A 70 24.00 22.46 7.42
CA LEU A 70 22.97 22.53 8.46
C LEU A 70 21.65 21.89 7.98
N ASN A 71 21.20 22.20 6.79
CA ASN A 71 19.99 21.62 6.22
C ASN A 71 20.09 20.08 6.10
N SER A 72 21.26 19.57 5.69
CA SER A 72 21.52 18.13 5.63
C SER A 72 21.44 17.46 7.00
N SER A 73 22.08 18.04 8.03
CA SER A 73 22.08 17.52 9.40
C SER A 73 20.67 17.57 10.00
N GLN A 74 19.92 18.66 9.77
CA GLN A 74 18.53 18.77 10.20
C GLN A 74 17.64 17.70 9.55
N THR A 75 17.83 17.43 8.25
CA THR A 75 17.10 16.36 7.56
C THR A 75 17.39 14.98 8.16
N ARG A 76 18.66 14.71 8.53
CA ARG A 76 19.04 13.47 9.21
C ARG A 76 18.36 13.33 10.55
N LEU A 77 18.30 14.42 11.35
CA LEU A 77 17.61 14.42 12.63
C LEU A 77 16.10 14.18 12.46
N THR A 78 15.46 14.86 11.53
CA THR A 78 14.02 14.69 11.28
C THR A 78 13.68 13.24 10.93
N ARG A 79 14.55 12.54 10.18
CA ARG A 79 14.36 11.12 9.82
C ARG A 79 14.50 10.15 10.99
N ARG A 80 14.98 10.61 12.16
CA ARG A 80 15.00 9.79 13.38
C ARG A 80 13.62 9.65 14.03
N LYS A 81 12.72 10.57 13.75
CA LYS A 81 11.31 10.48 14.13
C LYS A 81 10.52 9.96 12.96
N VAL A 82 9.95 8.78 13.11
CA VAL A 82 9.20 8.12 12.05
C VAL A 82 7.71 8.34 12.29
N PHE A 83 7.04 8.83 11.26
CA PHE A 83 5.61 9.12 11.27
C PHE A 83 4.90 8.17 10.33
N SER A 84 3.61 7.92 10.58
CA SER A 84 2.80 7.10 9.70
C SER A 84 2.60 7.77 8.34
N PRO A 85 2.93 7.11 7.22
CA PRO A 85 2.65 7.64 5.89
C PRO A 85 1.19 7.49 5.47
N VAL A 86 0.42 6.65 6.18
CA VAL A 86 -0.96 6.28 5.84
C VAL A 86 -1.80 6.08 7.09
N ASP A 87 -3.12 6.17 6.94
CA ASP A 87 -4.05 5.73 7.97
C ASP A 87 -4.08 4.19 7.98
N GLY A 88 -4.07 3.58 9.15
CA GLY A 88 -4.05 2.12 9.23
C GLY A 88 -4.00 1.59 10.65
N THR A 89 -3.85 0.27 10.75
CA THR A 89 -3.68 -0.43 12.02
C THR A 89 -2.27 -1.02 12.08
N VAL A 90 -1.63 -0.94 13.24
CA VAL A 90 -0.35 -1.61 13.50
C VAL A 90 -0.60 -3.11 13.51
N GLN A 91 -0.09 -3.80 12.50
CA GLN A 91 -0.29 -5.25 12.34
C GLN A 91 0.72 -6.04 13.16
N GLU A 92 1.96 -5.59 13.19
CA GLU A 92 3.06 -6.28 13.86
C GLU A 92 4.15 -5.29 14.27
N VAL A 93 4.76 -5.51 15.43
CA VAL A 93 5.90 -4.73 15.95
C VAL A 93 7.09 -5.68 16.11
N TYR A 94 8.09 -5.52 15.24
CA TYR A 94 9.25 -6.42 15.19
C TYR A 94 10.31 -6.13 16.25
N TYR A 95 10.38 -4.90 16.77
CA TYR A 95 11.38 -4.48 17.75
C TYR A 95 10.74 -3.74 18.91
N ARG A 96 11.24 -3.99 20.10
CA ARG A 96 10.81 -3.33 21.34
C ARG A 96 11.63 -2.06 21.60
N PRO A 97 11.09 -1.11 22.39
CA PRO A 97 11.87 0.04 22.83
C PRO A 97 13.17 -0.38 23.54
N GLY A 98 14.29 0.22 23.15
CA GLY A 98 15.63 -0.11 23.67
C GLY A 98 16.39 -1.15 22.85
N GLU A 99 15.77 -1.80 21.87
CA GLU A 99 16.46 -2.75 21.00
C GLU A 99 17.19 -2.05 19.85
N MET A 100 18.33 -2.63 19.45
CA MET A 100 19.10 -2.15 18.31
C MET A 100 18.49 -2.68 17.01
N VAL A 101 18.14 -1.76 16.11
CA VAL A 101 17.56 -2.08 14.80
C VAL A 101 18.64 -1.98 13.71
N PRO A 102 18.97 -3.08 13.02
CA PRO A 102 19.88 -3.04 11.89
C PRO A 102 19.28 -2.22 10.73
N ALA A 103 20.16 -1.52 9.98
CA ALA A 103 19.73 -0.77 8.82
C ALA A 103 19.01 -1.67 7.79
N GLY A 104 17.88 -1.18 7.24
CA GLY A 104 17.09 -1.89 6.24
C GLY A 104 16.12 -2.94 6.81
N ARG A 105 16.01 -3.08 8.12
CA ARG A 105 15.00 -3.95 8.73
C ARG A 105 13.71 -3.17 9.04
N PRO A 106 12.53 -3.77 8.79
CA PRO A 106 11.26 -3.15 9.19
C PRO A 106 11.16 -3.12 10.73
N VAL A 107 10.66 -2.04 11.29
CA VAL A 107 10.43 -1.90 12.75
C VAL A 107 9.01 -2.30 13.11
N LEU A 108 8.05 -1.95 12.26
CA LEU A 108 6.64 -2.30 12.42
C LEU A 108 5.99 -2.44 11.03
N ALA A 109 4.89 -3.15 10.99
CA ALA A 109 4.05 -3.28 9.81
C ALA A 109 2.72 -2.56 10.02
N LEU A 110 2.36 -1.69 9.05
CA LEU A 110 1.06 -1.01 9.02
C LEU A 110 0.16 -1.65 7.96
N LEU A 111 -1.09 -1.85 8.32
CA LEU A 111 -2.12 -2.31 7.40
C LEU A 111 -3.13 -1.19 7.15
N PRO A 112 -3.08 -0.51 6.01
CA PRO A 112 -4.16 0.36 5.57
C PRO A 112 -5.43 -0.44 5.30
N PRO A 113 -6.62 0.04 5.67
CA PRO A 113 -7.88 -0.70 5.47
C PRO A 113 -8.11 -1.13 4.03
N GLY A 114 -7.72 -0.30 3.06
CA GLY A 114 -7.89 -0.58 1.63
C GLY A 114 -6.96 -1.67 1.06
N ASN A 115 -5.98 -2.15 1.84
CA ASN A 115 -5.02 -3.17 1.37
C ASN A 115 -5.44 -4.60 1.71
N ILE A 116 -6.57 -4.79 2.38
CA ILE A 116 -7.13 -6.13 2.60
C ILE A 116 -7.65 -6.66 1.28
N LYS A 117 -7.19 -7.86 0.91
CA LYS A 117 -7.61 -8.57 -0.29
C LYS A 117 -8.11 -9.96 0.08
N VAL A 118 -9.10 -10.43 -0.63
CA VAL A 118 -9.53 -11.83 -0.60
C VAL A 118 -8.74 -12.59 -1.65
N ARG A 119 -8.00 -13.62 -1.23
CA ARG A 119 -7.27 -14.52 -2.13
C ARG A 119 -7.98 -15.87 -2.17
N PHE A 120 -8.26 -16.33 -3.35
CA PHE A 120 -8.88 -17.64 -3.54
C PHE A 120 -8.36 -18.28 -4.81
N TYR A 121 -8.55 -19.61 -4.91
CA TYR A 121 -8.06 -20.39 -6.01
C TYR A 121 -9.21 -20.90 -6.85
N VAL A 122 -9.12 -20.69 -8.15
CA VAL A 122 -10.13 -21.12 -9.12
C VAL A 122 -9.56 -22.24 -9.98
N PRO A 123 -10.21 -23.41 -10.05
CA PRO A 123 -9.82 -24.47 -10.97
C PRO A 123 -9.87 -24.00 -12.43
N GLU A 124 -8.99 -24.52 -13.29
CA GLU A 124 -8.94 -24.19 -14.71
C GLU A 124 -10.31 -24.31 -15.40
N THR A 125 -11.09 -25.32 -15.06
CA THR A 125 -12.43 -25.56 -15.62
C THR A 125 -13.45 -24.47 -15.28
N ALA A 126 -13.23 -23.73 -14.19
CA ALA A 126 -14.10 -22.66 -13.74
C ALA A 126 -13.55 -21.27 -14.09
N LEU A 127 -12.30 -21.17 -14.56
CA LEU A 127 -11.63 -19.89 -14.81
C LEU A 127 -12.38 -19.01 -15.84
N GLN A 128 -12.99 -19.64 -16.85
CA GLN A 128 -13.77 -18.94 -17.89
C GLN A 128 -15.02 -18.23 -17.32
N LYS A 129 -15.45 -18.59 -16.12
CA LYS A 129 -16.61 -17.99 -15.45
C LYS A 129 -16.24 -16.80 -14.56
N VAL A 130 -14.95 -16.46 -14.45
CA VAL A 130 -14.45 -15.39 -13.60
C VAL A 130 -13.68 -14.41 -14.47
N ALA A 131 -14.16 -13.17 -14.53
CA ALA A 131 -13.51 -12.10 -15.27
C ALA A 131 -13.03 -10.98 -14.33
N TYR A 132 -12.08 -10.19 -14.82
CA TYR A 132 -11.65 -8.98 -14.12
C TYR A 132 -12.83 -8.02 -13.96
N GLY A 133 -13.02 -7.54 -12.73
CA GLY A 133 -14.11 -6.63 -12.39
C GLY A 133 -15.41 -7.31 -11.95
N ASP A 134 -15.49 -8.64 -12.03
CA ASP A 134 -16.66 -9.39 -11.56
C ASP A 134 -16.88 -9.19 -10.05
N THR A 135 -18.14 -9.19 -9.68
CA THR A 135 -18.54 -9.17 -8.27
C THR A 135 -18.66 -10.59 -7.76
N ILE A 136 -17.97 -10.87 -6.67
CA ILE A 136 -18.06 -12.12 -5.93
C ILE A 136 -18.72 -11.88 -4.57
N ARG A 137 -19.39 -12.88 -4.05
CA ARG A 137 -19.92 -12.91 -2.69
C ARG A 137 -18.93 -13.62 -1.78
N ILE A 138 -18.71 -13.05 -0.61
CA ILE A 138 -17.85 -13.59 0.43
C ILE A 138 -18.73 -14.15 1.53
N GLY A 139 -18.53 -15.41 1.87
CA GLY A 139 -19.10 -16.06 3.05
C GLY A 139 -18.02 -16.33 4.08
N CYS A 140 -18.31 -16.17 5.33
CA CYS A 140 -17.46 -16.59 6.44
C CYS A 140 -18.27 -16.81 7.70
N ASP A 141 -17.75 -17.64 8.61
CA ASP A 141 -18.42 -17.90 9.89
C ASP A 141 -18.53 -16.62 10.71
N GLY A 142 -19.77 -16.22 11.03
CA GLY A 142 -20.07 -15.00 11.79
C GLY A 142 -20.02 -13.70 10.99
N CYS A 143 -19.84 -13.75 9.69
CA CYS A 143 -19.92 -12.57 8.82
C CYS A 143 -21.37 -12.21 8.42
N ALA A 144 -21.57 -10.95 8.03
CA ALA A 144 -22.80 -10.54 7.39
C ALA A 144 -22.94 -11.21 6.00
N ASN A 145 -24.15 -11.68 5.68
CA ASN A 145 -24.41 -12.43 4.45
C ASN A 145 -24.35 -11.58 3.15
N ASP A 146 -24.07 -10.29 3.26
CA ASP A 146 -24.07 -9.32 2.15
C ASP A 146 -22.68 -8.81 1.80
N LEU A 147 -21.62 -9.53 2.21
CA LEU A 147 -20.27 -9.15 1.87
C LEU A 147 -19.97 -9.48 0.42
N THR A 148 -19.50 -8.47 -0.29
CA THR A 148 -19.09 -8.57 -1.70
C THR A 148 -17.67 -8.09 -1.90
N ALA A 149 -17.04 -8.58 -2.95
CA ALA A 149 -15.73 -8.11 -3.39
C ALA A 149 -15.69 -8.06 -4.92
N ARG A 150 -14.81 -7.22 -5.44
CA ARG A 150 -14.59 -7.10 -6.87
C ARG A 150 -13.26 -7.73 -7.27
N VAL A 151 -13.28 -8.60 -8.27
CA VAL A 151 -12.08 -9.24 -8.80
C VAL A 151 -11.12 -8.17 -9.34
N SER A 152 -9.93 -8.11 -8.76
CA SER A 152 -8.90 -7.12 -9.10
C SER A 152 -7.67 -7.70 -9.76
N PHE A 153 -7.49 -9.02 -9.68
CA PHE A 153 -6.35 -9.70 -10.28
C PHE A 153 -6.67 -11.16 -10.53
N ILE A 154 -6.19 -11.69 -11.67
CA ILE A 154 -6.23 -13.10 -12.02
C ILE A 154 -4.81 -13.48 -12.46
N ALA A 155 -4.21 -14.46 -11.80
CA ALA A 155 -2.87 -14.93 -12.15
C ALA A 155 -2.83 -15.50 -13.55
N LYS A 156 -1.78 -15.19 -14.30
CA LYS A 156 -1.55 -15.74 -15.65
C LYS A 156 -0.90 -17.11 -15.63
N GLN A 157 -0.32 -17.49 -14.49
CA GLN A 157 0.32 -18.79 -14.30
C GLN A 157 -0.53 -19.61 -13.33
N SER A 158 -0.67 -20.89 -13.64
CA SER A 158 -1.32 -21.85 -12.76
C SER A 158 -0.38 -22.23 -11.62
N GLU A 159 -0.96 -22.46 -10.46
CA GLU A 159 -0.28 -23.04 -9.30
C GLU A 159 -0.82 -24.48 -9.10
N PHE A 160 0.02 -25.34 -8.53
CA PHE A 160 -0.44 -26.63 -8.08
C PHE A 160 -0.95 -26.49 -6.65
N THR A 161 -2.17 -26.96 -6.39
CA THR A 161 -2.59 -27.13 -5.01
C THR A 161 -1.60 -28.07 -4.34
N PRO A 162 -0.98 -27.71 -3.20
CA PRO A 162 -0.08 -28.61 -2.51
C PRO A 162 -0.85 -29.90 -2.18
N PRO A 163 -0.27 -31.09 -2.47
CA PRO A 163 -0.93 -32.35 -2.20
C PRO A 163 -1.04 -32.54 -0.69
N VAL A 164 -2.21 -32.23 -0.15
CA VAL A 164 -2.56 -32.69 1.19
C VAL A 164 -3.12 -34.10 1.03
N ILE A 165 -2.20 -35.11 1.12
CA ILE A 165 -2.45 -36.53 1.40
C ILE A 165 -3.02 -37.41 0.26
N TYR A 166 -2.19 -38.35 -0.20
CA TYR A 166 -2.37 -39.76 -0.51
C TYR A 166 -3.75 -40.25 -1.01
N SER A 167 -4.26 -39.72 -2.11
CA SER A 167 -5.12 -40.53 -2.97
C SER A 167 -4.77 -40.33 -4.44
N VAL A 168 -4.76 -41.43 -5.19
CA VAL A 168 -4.35 -41.48 -6.60
C VAL A 168 -5.30 -40.69 -7.52
N GLU A 169 -6.45 -40.25 -7.01
CA GLU A 169 -7.51 -39.57 -7.75
C GLU A 169 -7.43 -38.01 -7.69
N GLU A 170 -6.62 -37.46 -6.81
CA GLU A 170 -6.41 -36.01 -6.70
C GLU A 170 -5.12 -35.52 -7.36
N ARG A 171 -4.80 -36.04 -8.52
CA ARG A 171 -3.67 -35.52 -9.30
C ARG A 171 -3.95 -34.09 -9.70
N SER A 172 -3.23 -33.20 -9.01
CA SER A 172 -2.90 -31.83 -9.43
C SER A 172 -3.98 -31.11 -10.25
N LYS A 173 -5.03 -30.67 -9.59
CA LYS A 173 -5.91 -29.69 -10.20
C LYS A 173 -5.12 -28.39 -10.34
N LEU A 174 -4.81 -28.02 -11.58
CA LEU A 174 -4.28 -26.70 -11.88
C LEU A 174 -5.28 -25.66 -11.38
N VAL A 175 -4.81 -24.79 -10.52
CA VAL A 175 -5.60 -23.69 -9.97
C VAL A 175 -4.96 -22.36 -10.29
N PHE A 176 -5.76 -21.34 -10.44
CA PHE A 176 -5.32 -19.98 -10.68
C PHE A 176 -5.63 -19.13 -9.47
N LEU A 177 -4.62 -18.40 -8.98
CA LEU A 177 -4.81 -17.42 -7.92
C LEU A 177 -5.65 -16.26 -8.45
N VAL A 178 -6.71 -15.93 -7.73
CA VAL A 178 -7.54 -14.76 -7.97
C VAL A 178 -7.52 -13.89 -6.73
N GLU A 179 -7.36 -12.58 -6.91
CA GLU A 179 -7.49 -11.61 -5.84
C GLU A 179 -8.70 -10.71 -6.08
N ALA A 180 -9.43 -10.44 -5.03
CA ALA A 180 -10.56 -9.52 -5.06
C ALA A 180 -10.47 -8.49 -3.93
N LEU A 181 -10.90 -7.28 -4.21
CA LEU A 181 -10.98 -6.19 -3.25
C LEU A 181 -12.37 -6.18 -2.61
N PRO A 182 -12.49 -6.37 -1.29
CA PRO A 182 -13.77 -6.32 -0.61
C PRO A 182 -14.34 -4.89 -0.60
N ASP A 183 -15.63 -4.76 -0.79
CA ASP A 183 -16.33 -3.46 -0.75
C ASP A 183 -16.31 -2.87 0.67
N ARG A 184 -16.25 -3.73 1.70
CA ARG A 184 -16.15 -3.36 3.11
C ARG A 184 -14.95 -4.06 3.77
N PRO A 185 -13.71 -3.56 3.56
CA PRO A 185 -12.50 -4.22 4.07
C PRO A 185 -12.48 -4.34 5.60
N GLY A 186 -13.06 -3.39 6.34
CA GLY A 186 -13.12 -3.43 7.80
C GLY A 186 -14.02 -4.53 8.39
N ALA A 187 -14.83 -5.21 7.57
CA ALA A 187 -15.66 -6.34 8.00
C ALA A 187 -14.91 -7.67 8.00
N LEU A 188 -13.69 -7.71 7.44
CA LEU A 188 -12.86 -8.91 7.34
C LEU A 188 -11.59 -8.75 8.17
N ARG A 189 -11.10 -9.87 8.70
CA ARG A 189 -9.81 -9.93 9.42
C ARG A 189 -8.73 -10.56 8.56
N VAL A 190 -7.51 -10.13 8.76
CA VAL A 190 -6.35 -10.75 8.10
C VAL A 190 -6.22 -12.21 8.57
N GLY A 191 -6.01 -13.12 7.61
CA GLY A 191 -5.90 -14.55 7.89
C GLY A 191 -7.23 -15.27 8.14
N GLN A 192 -8.38 -14.57 8.03
CA GLN A 192 -9.69 -15.19 8.18
C GLN A 192 -9.99 -16.08 6.97
N PRO A 193 -10.35 -17.37 7.16
CA PRO A 193 -10.82 -18.21 6.08
C PRO A 193 -12.17 -17.72 5.57
N VAL A 194 -12.35 -17.71 4.26
CA VAL A 194 -13.57 -17.25 3.59
C VAL A 194 -13.95 -18.18 2.46
N ASP A 195 -15.26 -18.36 2.25
CA ASP A 195 -15.83 -19.01 1.08
C ASP A 195 -16.19 -17.97 0.03
N VAL A 196 -15.92 -18.28 -1.23
CA VAL A 196 -16.18 -17.37 -2.34
C VAL A 196 -17.14 -17.99 -3.32
N SER A 197 -18.19 -17.25 -3.67
CA SER A 197 -19.14 -17.61 -4.73
C SER A 197 -19.23 -16.49 -5.77
N VAL A 198 -19.16 -16.85 -7.05
CA VAL A 198 -19.31 -15.90 -8.15
C VAL A 198 -20.79 -15.51 -8.23
N VAL A 199 -21.07 -14.21 -8.11
CA VAL A 199 -22.40 -13.67 -8.39
C VAL A 199 -22.52 -13.60 -9.92
N GLN A 200 -23.12 -14.62 -10.54
CA GLN A 200 -23.47 -14.51 -11.95
C GLN A 200 -24.43 -13.32 -12.06
N PRO A 201 -24.18 -12.33 -12.94
CA PRO A 201 -25.22 -11.38 -13.29
C PRO A 201 -26.43 -12.19 -13.73
N ALA A 202 -27.59 -11.90 -13.17
CA ALA A 202 -28.82 -12.54 -13.56
C ALA A 202 -28.85 -12.52 -15.09
N SER A 203 -28.74 -13.69 -15.70
CA SER A 203 -28.88 -13.86 -17.16
C SER A 203 -30.11 -13.04 -17.53
N THR A 204 -29.92 -12.05 -18.39
CA THR A 204 -31.02 -11.26 -18.94
C THR A 204 -31.99 -12.29 -19.46
N ALA A 205 -33.04 -12.53 -18.69
CA ALA A 205 -34.08 -13.50 -19.08
C ALA A 205 -34.48 -13.07 -20.46
N GLN A 206 -34.19 -13.94 -21.38
CA GLN A 206 -34.56 -13.89 -22.78
C GLN A 206 -35.98 -13.31 -22.81
N MET A 207 -36.10 -12.03 -23.18
CA MET A 207 -37.41 -11.44 -23.48
C MET A 207 -38.03 -12.36 -24.51
N ALA A 208 -38.91 -13.23 -24.05
CA ALA A 208 -39.77 -14.01 -24.92
C ALA A 208 -40.51 -12.97 -25.76
N ASN A 209 -40.13 -12.87 -27.01
CA ASN A 209 -40.87 -12.06 -27.97
C ASN A 209 -42.24 -12.72 -28.13
N PRO A 210 -43.35 -12.12 -27.64
CA PRO A 210 -44.67 -12.74 -27.74
C PRO A 210 -45.19 -12.79 -29.16
N ASP A 211 -44.50 -12.21 -30.14
CA ASP A 211 -44.90 -12.09 -31.53
C ASP A 211 -44.22 -13.06 -32.50
N ARG A 212 -43.60 -14.13 -32.02
CA ARG A 212 -43.07 -15.14 -32.93
C ARG A 212 -44.19 -16.10 -33.30
N PRO A 213 -44.70 -16.10 -34.57
CA PRO A 213 -45.76 -17.03 -34.99
C PRO A 213 -45.22 -18.45 -34.86
N ASN A 214 -46.02 -19.31 -34.24
CA ASN A 214 -45.76 -20.74 -34.08
C ASN A 214 -45.69 -21.41 -35.46
N PRO A 215 -44.56 -22.00 -35.86
CA PRO A 215 -44.44 -22.64 -37.18
C PRO A 215 -45.28 -23.93 -37.34
N ASP A 216 -45.86 -24.47 -36.28
CA ASP A 216 -46.62 -25.72 -36.26
C ASP A 216 -48.15 -25.54 -36.08
N GLY A 217 -48.69 -24.37 -36.43
CA GLY A 217 -50.14 -24.17 -36.45
C GLY A 217 -50.80 -24.97 -37.59
N PRO A 218 -51.98 -25.58 -37.34
CA PRO A 218 -52.67 -26.43 -38.34
C PRO A 218 -53.03 -25.63 -39.57
N ARG A 219 -52.71 -26.16 -40.75
CA ARG A 219 -53.02 -25.58 -42.08
C ARG A 219 -54.55 -25.57 -42.26
N PRO A 220 -55.13 -24.47 -42.70
CA PRO A 220 -56.56 -24.46 -43.05
C PRO A 220 -56.81 -25.40 -44.22
N GLN A 221 -57.78 -26.34 -44.10
CA GLN A 221 -58.26 -27.20 -45.15
C GLN A 221 -59.06 -26.37 -46.17
N ALA A 222 -58.67 -26.40 -47.38
CA ALA A 222 -59.42 -25.86 -48.54
C ALA A 222 -60.68 -26.65 -48.73
N SER A 223 -61.85 -26.03 -48.52
CA SER A 223 -63.14 -26.58 -48.98
C SER A 223 -63.44 -26.20 -50.45
N ARG A 224 -63.84 -27.19 -51.17
CA ARG A 224 -64.39 -27.05 -52.54
C ARG A 224 -65.68 -26.25 -52.50
#